data_365297f9708e4bcae2f60ba9b53a904d
#
_entry.id   365297f9708e4bcae2f60ba9b53a904d
#
_cell.length_a   1.000
_cell.length_b   1.000
_cell.length_c   1.000
_cell.angle_alpha   90.00
_cell.angle_beta   90.00
_cell.angle_gamma   90.00
#
_symmetry.space_group_name_H-M   'P 1'
#
loop_
_entity.id
_entity.type
_entity.pdbx_description
1 polymer ?
#
loop_
_entity_poly.entity_id
_entity_poly.type
_entity_poly.pdbx_seq_one_letter_code
_entity_poly.pdbx_strand_id
1 'polypeptide(L)'
;MVAIPDRVLAACRPYFRESVGNFVVRKEFGYSWKVYGGRIEIGISDYLADAPDQVLCDFCDMICRKARGQRCQEPESYLDHVRSDSFIVDHRPAYISRSRNLTRTANGDVAYLYDSVQRLVDTGLLTDSDIENSYISWTRRDNVRRVGFCSTMFRVVGISSRIDSDDIPDHVRDYVVYHECLHLRQGYRPSHRVHDAEFRSWERSFPGWRESETILRKLGSM
;
A
#
# COMPACT_ATOMS: atom_id res chain seq x y z
N MET A 1 -22.71 -1.73 -8.13
CA MET A 1 -22.37 -1.41 -6.72
C MET A 1 -23.05 -2.43 -5.85
N VAL A 2 -22.32 -3.02 -4.91
CA VAL A 2 -22.86 -3.99 -3.93
C VAL A 2 -23.15 -3.22 -2.66
N ALA A 3 -24.36 -3.37 -2.10
CA ALA A 3 -24.75 -2.69 -0.87
C ALA A 3 -24.07 -3.34 0.35
N ILE A 4 -23.73 -2.50 1.33
CA ILE A 4 -23.31 -2.99 2.65
C ILE A 4 -24.56 -3.54 3.35
N PRO A 5 -24.53 -4.76 3.92
CA PRO A 5 -25.70 -5.38 4.55
C PRO A 5 -26.26 -4.56 5.71
N ASP A 6 -27.59 -4.51 5.86
CA ASP A 6 -28.26 -3.76 6.93
C ASP A 6 -27.83 -4.22 8.33
N ARG A 7 -27.52 -5.50 8.52
CA ARG A 7 -27.00 -6.03 9.79
C ARG A 7 -25.67 -5.41 10.19
N VAL A 8 -24.82 -5.06 9.19
CA VAL A 8 -23.56 -4.33 9.39
C VAL A 8 -23.83 -2.85 9.66
N LEU A 9 -24.71 -2.22 8.87
CA LEU A 9 -25.08 -0.82 9.05
C LEU A 9 -25.82 -0.56 10.39
N ALA A 10 -26.29 -1.59 11.06
CA ALA A 10 -26.84 -1.48 12.41
C ALA A 10 -25.82 -0.90 13.42
N ALA A 11 -24.52 -1.05 13.20
CA ALA A 11 -23.45 -0.40 13.98
C ALA A 11 -23.50 1.14 13.93
N CYS A 12 -24.15 1.72 12.92
CA CYS A 12 -24.29 3.17 12.77
C CYS A 12 -25.45 3.77 13.60
N ARG A 13 -26.40 2.94 14.08
CA ARG A 13 -27.63 3.39 14.78
C ARG A 13 -27.37 4.27 16.01
N PRO A 14 -26.31 4.07 16.82
CA PRO A 14 -26.03 4.95 17.95
C PRO A 14 -25.70 6.40 17.55
N TYR A 15 -25.30 6.61 16.30
CA TYR A 15 -24.80 7.89 15.79
C TYR A 15 -25.75 8.58 14.82
N PHE A 16 -26.50 7.81 14.04
CA PHE A 16 -27.33 8.31 12.94
C PHE A 16 -28.69 7.64 12.90
N ARG A 17 -29.73 8.42 12.56
CA ARG A 17 -31.11 7.91 12.43
C ARG A 17 -31.25 6.94 11.25
N GLU A 18 -30.50 7.20 10.20
CA GLU A 18 -30.50 6.42 8.96
C GLU A 18 -29.06 6.24 8.47
N SER A 19 -28.76 5.07 7.97
CA SER A 19 -27.46 4.74 7.38
C SER A 19 -27.65 3.96 6.09
N VAL A 20 -26.91 4.31 5.07
CA VAL A 20 -26.80 3.54 3.82
C VAL A 20 -25.34 3.38 3.48
N GLY A 21 -24.98 2.28 2.83
CA GLY A 21 -23.60 2.03 2.48
C GLY A 21 -23.47 1.17 1.24
N ASN A 22 -22.36 1.37 0.53
CA ASN A 22 -22.02 0.60 -0.67
C ASN A 22 -20.54 0.26 -0.68
N PHE A 23 -20.22 -0.89 -1.26
CA PHE A 23 -18.87 -1.22 -1.67
C PHE A 23 -18.56 -0.54 -3.01
N VAL A 24 -17.40 0.14 -3.05
CA VAL A 24 -16.99 0.95 -4.20
C VAL A 24 -15.70 0.38 -4.76
N VAL A 25 -15.72 0.04 -6.06
CA VAL A 25 -14.52 -0.42 -6.76
C VAL A 25 -13.49 0.69 -6.80
N ARG A 26 -12.34 0.46 -6.19
CA ARG A 26 -11.20 1.40 -6.14
C ARG A 26 -9.90 0.66 -6.43
N LYS A 27 -8.90 1.39 -6.95
CA LYS A 27 -7.54 0.85 -7.08
C LYS A 27 -6.90 0.73 -5.69
N GLU A 28 -6.82 1.85 -4.99
CA GLU A 28 -6.29 1.90 -3.62
C GLU A 28 -7.42 1.64 -2.62
N PHE A 29 -7.09 1.01 -1.51
CA PHE A 29 -8.03 0.92 -0.40
C PHE A 29 -8.41 2.32 0.09
N GLY A 30 -9.67 2.50 0.41
CA GLY A 30 -10.16 3.75 0.96
C GLY A 30 -11.64 3.68 1.31
N TYR A 31 -12.06 4.66 2.10
CA TYR A 31 -13.45 4.84 2.49
C TYR A 31 -13.82 6.31 2.45
N SER A 32 -15.11 6.57 2.43
CA SER A 32 -15.67 7.92 2.39
C SER A 32 -17.02 7.93 3.08
N TRP A 33 -17.43 9.10 3.57
CA TRP A 33 -18.77 9.29 4.11
C TRP A 33 -19.32 10.67 3.76
N LYS A 34 -20.65 10.78 3.80
CA LYS A 34 -21.38 12.04 3.74
C LYS A 34 -22.43 12.02 4.83
N VAL A 35 -22.61 13.18 5.50
CA VAL A 35 -23.62 13.33 6.55
C VAL A 35 -24.55 14.48 6.17
N TYR A 36 -25.86 14.21 6.19
CA TYR A 36 -26.90 15.22 5.94
C TYR A 36 -28.22 14.79 6.62
N GLY A 37 -28.91 15.72 7.24
CA GLY A 37 -30.25 15.50 7.82
C GLY A 37 -30.32 14.36 8.87
N GLY A 38 -29.22 14.06 9.58
CA GLY A 38 -29.16 12.94 10.53
C GLY A 38 -28.95 11.57 9.90
N ARG A 39 -28.71 11.52 8.59
CA ARG A 39 -28.36 10.34 7.80
C ARG A 39 -26.87 10.32 7.50
N ILE A 40 -26.29 9.14 7.41
CA ILE A 40 -24.94 8.91 6.91
C ILE A 40 -24.97 8.04 5.66
N GLU A 41 -24.17 8.41 4.66
CA GLU A 41 -23.85 7.58 3.50
C GLU A 41 -22.40 7.15 3.60
N ILE A 42 -22.13 5.84 3.50
CA ILE A 42 -20.81 5.23 3.63
C ILE A 42 -20.40 4.56 2.33
N GLY A 43 -19.21 4.86 1.84
CA GLY A 43 -18.57 4.13 0.75
C GLY A 43 -17.29 3.46 1.26
N ILE A 44 -17.21 2.15 1.21
CA ILE A 44 -16.03 1.36 1.58
C ILE A 44 -15.47 0.71 0.31
N SER A 45 -14.15 0.60 0.22
CA SER A 45 -13.53 -0.14 -0.88
C SER A 45 -14.03 -1.58 -0.94
N ASP A 46 -14.28 -2.07 -2.13
CA ASP A 46 -14.77 -3.42 -2.42
C ASP A 46 -13.81 -4.55 -1.97
N TYR A 47 -12.59 -4.21 -1.59
CA TYR A 47 -11.67 -5.15 -0.93
C TYR A 47 -12.15 -5.66 0.44
N LEU A 48 -13.16 -5.03 1.04
CA LEU A 48 -13.80 -5.53 2.25
C LEU A 48 -15.17 -6.17 2.00
N ALA A 49 -15.57 -6.42 0.75
CA ALA A 49 -16.92 -6.91 0.45
C ALA A 49 -17.16 -8.34 0.97
N ASP A 50 -16.13 -9.11 1.13
CA ASP A 50 -16.12 -10.50 1.64
C ASP A 50 -15.58 -10.62 3.08
N ALA A 51 -15.29 -9.47 3.73
CA ALA A 51 -14.83 -9.48 5.12
C ALA A 51 -15.92 -9.98 6.09
N PRO A 52 -15.52 -10.61 7.21
CA PRO A 52 -16.45 -11.01 8.25
C PRO A 52 -17.32 -9.84 8.75
N ASP A 53 -18.59 -10.11 9.07
CA ASP A 53 -19.53 -9.08 9.56
C ASP A 53 -18.97 -8.28 10.75
N GLN A 54 -18.25 -8.92 11.67
CA GLN A 54 -17.64 -8.24 12.81
C GLN A 54 -16.64 -7.17 12.37
N VAL A 55 -15.77 -7.49 11.41
CA VAL A 55 -14.79 -6.55 10.84
C VAL A 55 -15.50 -5.36 10.22
N LEU A 56 -16.55 -5.62 9.45
CA LEU A 56 -17.36 -4.58 8.80
C LEU A 56 -18.13 -3.72 9.82
N CYS A 57 -18.68 -4.32 10.87
CA CYS A 57 -19.36 -3.60 11.94
C CYS A 57 -18.41 -2.65 12.68
N ASP A 58 -17.23 -3.14 13.09
CA ASP A 58 -16.23 -2.33 13.79
C ASP A 58 -15.70 -1.20 12.88
N PHE A 59 -15.55 -1.48 11.61
CA PHE A 59 -15.11 -0.49 10.63
C PHE A 59 -16.19 0.59 10.39
N CYS A 60 -17.47 0.21 10.30
CA CYS A 60 -18.58 1.16 10.18
C CYS A 60 -18.74 2.01 11.45
N ASP A 61 -18.59 1.42 12.65
CA ASP A 61 -18.58 2.16 13.93
C ASP A 61 -17.47 3.23 13.92
N MET A 62 -16.26 2.84 13.55
CA MET A 62 -15.13 3.77 13.42
C MET A 62 -15.46 4.93 12.46
N ILE A 63 -16.05 4.64 11.29
CA ILE A 63 -16.42 5.69 10.32
C ILE A 63 -17.45 6.63 10.95
N CYS A 64 -18.45 6.11 11.64
CA CYS A 64 -19.47 6.90 12.31
C CYS A 64 -18.90 7.79 13.41
N ARG A 65 -17.96 7.29 14.20
CA ARG A 65 -17.22 8.06 15.22
C ARG A 65 -16.41 9.18 14.58
N LYS A 66 -15.66 8.89 13.52
CA LYS A 66 -14.91 9.90 12.74
C LYS A 66 -15.87 10.95 12.14
N ALA A 67 -17.02 10.53 11.62
CA ALA A 67 -18.04 11.44 11.07
C ALA A 67 -18.66 12.37 12.15
N ARG A 68 -18.62 11.96 13.41
CA ARG A 68 -19.00 12.77 14.58
C ARG A 68 -17.83 13.60 15.16
N GLY A 69 -16.69 13.66 14.46
CA GLY A 69 -15.52 14.43 14.90
C GLY A 69 -14.69 13.77 16.01
N GLN A 70 -14.94 12.51 16.33
CA GLN A 70 -14.16 11.78 17.32
C GLN A 70 -12.83 11.31 16.71
N ARG A 71 -11.74 11.44 17.45
CA ARG A 71 -10.46 10.82 17.09
C ARG A 71 -10.52 9.35 17.47
N CYS A 72 -10.33 8.47 16.50
CA CYS A 72 -10.25 7.04 16.70
C CYS A 72 -9.25 6.42 15.72
N GLN A 73 -8.61 5.37 16.17
CA GLN A 73 -7.72 4.55 15.35
C GLN A 73 -8.55 3.51 14.58
N GLU A 74 -7.93 2.88 13.61
CA GLU A 74 -8.50 1.73 12.91
C GLU A 74 -8.71 0.58 13.90
N PRO A 75 -9.86 -0.15 13.81
CA PRO A 75 -10.15 -1.30 14.67
C PRO A 75 -9.12 -2.41 14.48
N GLU A 76 -8.76 -3.09 15.57
CA GLU A 76 -7.81 -4.21 15.52
C GLU A 76 -8.33 -5.36 14.64
N SER A 77 -9.63 -5.68 14.73
CA SER A 77 -10.27 -6.67 13.87
C SER A 77 -10.08 -6.39 12.37
N TYR A 78 -10.14 -5.10 11.98
CA TYR A 78 -9.84 -4.67 10.62
C TYR A 78 -8.35 -4.82 10.28
N LEU A 79 -7.47 -4.38 11.19
CA LEU A 79 -6.03 -4.44 10.95
C LEU A 79 -5.54 -5.89 10.81
N ASP A 80 -6.02 -6.78 11.68
CA ASP A 80 -5.71 -8.21 11.61
C ASP A 80 -6.21 -8.85 10.32
N HIS A 81 -7.43 -8.50 9.91
CA HIS A 81 -8.01 -8.99 8.66
C HIS A 81 -7.17 -8.58 7.45
N VAL A 82 -6.88 -7.29 7.29
CA VAL A 82 -6.16 -6.79 6.09
C VAL A 82 -4.66 -7.09 6.09
N ARG A 83 -4.09 -7.48 7.22
CA ARG A 83 -2.71 -7.94 7.34
C ARG A 83 -2.55 -9.44 7.14
N SER A 84 -3.64 -10.19 7.09
CA SER A 84 -3.59 -11.64 6.91
C SER A 84 -3.10 -12.02 5.52
N ASP A 85 -2.36 -13.12 5.41
CA ASP A 85 -1.88 -13.64 4.12
C ASP A 85 -3.04 -13.98 3.18
N SER A 86 -4.16 -14.49 3.72
CA SER A 86 -5.35 -14.78 2.92
C SER A 86 -5.89 -13.51 2.24
N PHE A 87 -6.05 -12.42 3.00
CA PHE A 87 -6.48 -11.14 2.42
C PHE A 87 -5.54 -10.67 1.31
N ILE A 88 -4.22 -10.73 1.53
CA ILE A 88 -3.22 -10.31 0.56
C ILE A 88 -3.31 -11.16 -0.71
N VAL A 89 -3.37 -12.49 -0.58
CA VAL A 89 -3.43 -13.43 -1.70
C VAL A 89 -4.71 -13.22 -2.53
N ASP A 90 -5.85 -13.07 -1.85
CA ASP A 90 -7.16 -12.97 -2.51
C ASP A 90 -7.34 -11.61 -3.23
N HIS A 91 -6.84 -10.52 -2.67
CA HIS A 91 -7.10 -9.17 -3.19
C HIS A 91 -5.98 -8.57 -4.03
N ARG A 92 -4.72 -9.02 -3.89
CA ARG A 92 -3.59 -8.53 -4.69
C ARG A 92 -3.82 -8.66 -6.21
N PRO A 93 -4.40 -9.74 -6.76
CA PRO A 93 -4.66 -9.82 -8.21
C PRO A 93 -5.58 -8.69 -8.70
N ALA A 94 -6.60 -8.34 -7.92
CA ALA A 94 -7.49 -7.21 -8.23
C ALA A 94 -6.74 -5.88 -8.20
N TYR A 95 -5.89 -5.65 -7.20
CA TYR A 95 -5.05 -4.46 -7.11
C TYR A 95 -4.10 -4.34 -8.32
N ILE A 96 -3.40 -5.42 -8.68
CA ILE A 96 -2.50 -5.45 -9.84
C ILE A 96 -3.27 -5.18 -11.14
N SER A 97 -4.44 -5.81 -11.32
CA SER A 97 -5.30 -5.58 -12.49
C SER A 97 -5.73 -4.12 -12.64
N ARG A 98 -6.07 -3.46 -11.53
CA ARG A 98 -6.45 -2.04 -11.47
C ARG A 98 -5.26 -1.09 -11.58
N SER A 99 -4.04 -1.57 -11.34
CA SER A 99 -2.78 -0.80 -11.42
C SER A 99 -2.29 -0.70 -12.86
N ARG A 100 -2.92 0.19 -13.65
CA ARG A 100 -2.65 0.34 -15.10
C ARG A 100 -1.20 0.69 -15.44
N ASN A 101 -0.46 1.23 -14.48
CA ASN A 101 0.94 1.64 -14.67
C ASN A 101 1.94 0.49 -14.46
N LEU A 102 1.55 -0.66 -13.93
CA LEU A 102 2.45 -1.81 -13.80
C LEU A 102 2.63 -2.52 -15.15
N THR A 103 3.86 -2.89 -15.49
CA THR A 103 4.16 -3.75 -16.66
C THR A 103 3.73 -5.19 -16.40
N ARG A 104 3.61 -5.58 -15.12
CA ARG A 104 3.34 -6.92 -14.61
C ARG A 104 4.48 -7.89 -14.82
N THR A 105 5.69 -7.39 -14.98
CA THR A 105 6.93 -8.16 -15.06
C THR A 105 8.03 -7.47 -14.24
N ALA A 106 8.92 -8.28 -13.70
CA ALA A 106 10.17 -7.83 -13.09
C ALA A 106 11.33 -7.75 -14.13
N ASN A 107 11.15 -8.32 -15.33
CA ASN A 107 12.10 -8.16 -16.42
C ASN A 107 11.95 -6.79 -17.02
N GLY A 108 13.04 -6.03 -17.03
CA GLY A 108 13.20 -4.78 -17.76
C GLY A 108 13.91 -4.98 -19.09
N ASP A 109 14.27 -3.88 -19.73
CA ASP A 109 15.09 -3.89 -20.95
C ASP A 109 16.58 -4.09 -20.62
N VAL A 110 17.03 -3.60 -19.46
CA VAL A 110 18.41 -3.66 -18.98
C VAL A 110 18.55 -4.53 -17.73
N ALA A 111 17.61 -4.47 -16.81
CA ALA A 111 17.74 -5.09 -15.49
C ALA A 111 16.55 -5.99 -15.11
N TYR A 112 16.86 -7.05 -14.35
CA TYR A 112 15.87 -7.89 -13.70
C TYR A 112 15.77 -7.51 -12.22
N LEU A 113 14.59 -7.08 -11.76
CA LEU A 113 14.41 -6.54 -10.41
C LEU A 113 14.74 -7.54 -9.28
N TYR A 114 14.53 -8.83 -9.52
CA TYR A 114 14.88 -9.83 -8.51
C TYR A 114 16.38 -10.04 -8.35
N ASP A 115 17.23 -9.63 -9.31
CA ASP A 115 18.68 -9.60 -9.11
C ASP A 115 19.05 -8.56 -8.05
N SER A 116 18.38 -7.39 -8.05
CA SER A 116 18.53 -6.38 -6.98
C SER A 116 18.07 -6.95 -5.63
N VAL A 117 16.92 -7.62 -5.60
CA VAL A 117 16.42 -8.27 -4.36
C VAL A 117 17.43 -9.29 -3.85
N GLN A 118 17.97 -10.15 -4.72
CA GLN A 118 18.93 -11.19 -4.34
C GLN A 118 20.20 -10.58 -3.74
N ARG A 119 20.76 -9.53 -4.38
CA ARG A 119 21.94 -8.83 -3.83
C ARG A 119 21.66 -8.21 -2.46
N LEU A 120 20.45 -7.68 -2.24
CA LEU A 120 20.05 -7.12 -0.94
C LEU A 120 19.90 -8.18 0.16
N VAL A 121 19.42 -9.36 -0.19
CA VAL A 121 19.35 -10.51 0.73
C VAL A 121 20.74 -11.05 1.01
N ASP A 122 21.58 -11.26 -0.01
CA ASP A 122 22.93 -11.77 0.13
C ASP A 122 23.83 -10.87 1.00
N THR A 123 23.58 -9.55 0.97
CA THR A 123 24.28 -8.59 1.82
C THR A 123 23.68 -8.39 3.20
N GLY A 124 22.56 -9.06 3.51
CA GLY A 124 21.86 -8.96 4.79
C GLY A 124 21.10 -7.63 5.00
N LEU A 125 20.94 -6.82 3.97
CA LEU A 125 20.14 -5.59 4.02
C LEU A 125 18.64 -5.89 4.05
N LEU A 126 18.22 -6.94 3.35
CA LEU A 126 16.87 -7.52 3.42
C LEU A 126 16.95 -8.96 3.92
N THR A 127 15.85 -9.45 4.47
CA THR A 127 15.64 -10.85 4.81
C THR A 127 14.54 -11.44 3.94
N ASP A 128 14.47 -12.76 3.81
CA ASP A 128 13.39 -13.43 3.07
C ASP A 128 12.02 -13.03 3.60
N SER A 129 11.88 -12.87 4.91
CA SER A 129 10.61 -12.44 5.54
C SER A 129 10.19 -11.03 5.14
N ASP A 130 11.10 -10.12 4.82
CA ASP A 130 10.76 -8.77 4.36
C ASP A 130 10.04 -8.79 3.01
N ILE A 131 10.45 -9.71 2.15
CA ILE A 131 9.97 -9.83 0.76
C ILE A 131 8.98 -10.99 0.55
N GLU A 132 8.80 -11.82 1.58
CA GLU A 132 7.85 -12.93 1.54
C GLU A 132 6.48 -12.45 1.08
N ASN A 133 5.86 -13.25 0.21
CA ASN A 133 4.54 -12.96 -0.34
C ASN A 133 4.45 -11.54 -0.95
N SER A 134 5.52 -11.01 -1.58
CA SER A 134 5.51 -9.73 -2.30
C SER A 134 5.39 -9.92 -3.80
N TYR A 135 5.01 -8.83 -4.49
CA TYR A 135 4.97 -8.75 -5.95
C TYR A 135 5.73 -7.51 -6.39
N ILE A 136 6.76 -7.70 -7.21
CA ILE A 136 7.65 -6.63 -7.67
C ILE A 136 7.54 -6.52 -9.19
N SER A 137 7.40 -5.30 -9.71
CA SER A 137 7.22 -5.06 -11.14
C SER A 137 7.77 -3.71 -11.55
N TRP A 138 8.23 -3.61 -12.78
CA TRP A 138 8.46 -2.32 -13.43
C TRP A 138 7.17 -1.56 -13.67
N THR A 139 7.26 -0.22 -13.82
CA THR A 139 6.14 0.61 -14.27
C THR A 139 6.24 0.91 -15.76
N ARG A 140 5.08 1.15 -16.41
CA ARG A 140 5.02 1.48 -17.86
C ARG A 140 5.48 2.89 -18.17
N ARG A 141 5.33 3.82 -17.19
CA ARG A 141 5.69 5.23 -17.35
C ARG A 141 6.98 5.48 -16.60
N ASP A 142 7.90 6.13 -17.24
CA ASP A 142 9.12 6.64 -16.66
C ASP A 142 8.82 7.86 -15.77
N ASN A 143 8.67 7.64 -14.49
CA ASN A 143 8.41 8.71 -13.55
C ASN A 143 9.72 9.12 -12.85
N VAL A 144 10.19 10.33 -13.15
CA VAL A 144 11.41 10.88 -12.54
C VAL A 144 11.20 11.45 -11.15
N ARG A 145 9.97 11.85 -10.81
CA ARG A 145 9.64 12.41 -9.48
C ARG A 145 9.34 11.34 -8.44
N ARG A 146 8.90 10.18 -8.90
CA ARG A 146 8.58 9.03 -8.05
C ARG A 146 9.15 7.78 -8.69
N VAL A 147 10.39 7.46 -8.35
CA VAL A 147 11.13 6.33 -8.92
C VAL A 147 10.70 4.96 -8.41
N GLY A 148 9.87 4.93 -7.35
CA GLY A 148 9.28 3.70 -6.83
C GLY A 148 7.99 3.98 -6.05
N PHE A 149 7.24 2.94 -5.77
CA PHE A 149 6.13 2.95 -4.82
C PHE A 149 5.91 1.57 -4.21
N CYS A 150 5.40 1.56 -3.00
CA CYS A 150 4.96 0.34 -2.34
C CYS A 150 3.50 0.47 -1.90
N SER A 151 2.68 -0.53 -2.21
CA SER A 151 1.39 -0.75 -1.58
C SER A 151 1.56 -1.80 -0.49
N THR A 152 1.71 -1.36 0.74
CA THR A 152 1.98 -2.23 1.88
C THR A 152 0.83 -3.19 2.18
N MET A 153 -0.43 -2.75 1.98
CA MET A 153 -1.63 -3.57 2.17
C MET A 153 -1.67 -4.78 1.23
N PHE A 154 -1.26 -4.61 -0.04
CA PHE A 154 -1.29 -5.68 -1.03
C PHE A 154 0.10 -6.28 -1.31
N ARG A 155 1.12 -5.79 -0.60
CA ARG A 155 2.54 -6.18 -0.75
C ARG A 155 3.00 -6.11 -2.22
N VAL A 156 2.72 -4.98 -2.89
CA VAL A 156 3.09 -4.72 -4.28
C VAL A 156 4.07 -3.56 -4.36
N VAL A 157 5.21 -3.82 -4.98
CA VAL A 157 6.27 -2.84 -5.26
C VAL A 157 6.29 -2.54 -6.76
N GLY A 158 6.30 -1.27 -7.09
CA GLY A 158 6.48 -0.80 -8.47
C GLY A 158 7.72 0.07 -8.58
N ILE A 159 8.62 -0.27 -9.50
CA ILE A 159 9.85 0.47 -9.78
C ILE A 159 9.72 1.18 -11.12
N SER A 160 10.12 2.45 -11.18
CA SER A 160 10.00 3.25 -12.39
C SER A 160 10.90 2.71 -13.51
N SER A 161 10.35 2.53 -14.72
CA SER A 161 11.14 2.19 -15.91
C SER A 161 12.21 3.25 -16.24
N ARG A 162 12.13 4.44 -15.65
CA ARG A 162 13.16 5.46 -15.81
C ARG A 162 14.54 5.02 -15.33
N ILE A 163 14.61 4.11 -14.37
CA ILE A 163 15.88 3.58 -13.87
C ILE A 163 16.26 2.22 -14.47
N ASP A 164 15.52 1.77 -15.47
CA ASP A 164 15.86 0.61 -16.31
C ASP A 164 16.70 1.07 -17.51
N SER A 165 17.92 1.49 -17.25
CA SER A 165 18.83 2.06 -18.25
C SER A 165 20.28 1.73 -17.89
N ASP A 166 21.13 1.55 -18.90
CA ASP A 166 22.58 1.34 -18.72
C ASP A 166 23.29 2.54 -18.06
N ASP A 167 22.71 3.73 -18.19
CA ASP A 167 23.25 4.94 -17.55
C ASP A 167 23.02 4.95 -16.02
N ILE A 168 22.22 4.06 -15.50
CA ILE A 168 21.90 3.97 -14.07
C ILE A 168 22.71 2.84 -13.44
N PRO A 169 23.64 3.15 -12.52
CA PRO A 169 24.40 2.12 -11.81
C PRO A 169 23.52 1.15 -11.03
N ASP A 170 23.93 -0.11 -10.95
CA ASP A 170 23.17 -1.15 -10.23
C ASP A 170 22.88 -0.78 -8.77
N HIS A 171 23.84 -0.19 -8.06
CA HIS A 171 23.66 0.21 -6.67
C HIS A 171 22.55 1.26 -6.49
N VAL A 172 22.25 2.08 -7.52
CA VAL A 172 21.14 3.05 -7.48
C VAL A 172 19.81 2.33 -7.64
N ARG A 173 19.73 1.34 -8.53
CA ARG A 173 18.54 0.46 -8.64
C ARG A 173 18.32 -0.31 -7.35
N ASP A 174 19.37 -0.91 -6.81
CA ASP A 174 19.32 -1.65 -5.55
C ASP A 174 18.83 -0.77 -4.41
N TYR A 175 19.29 0.48 -4.34
CA TYR A 175 18.81 1.43 -3.33
C TYR A 175 17.31 1.73 -3.46
N VAL A 176 16.79 1.91 -4.69
CA VAL A 176 15.35 2.13 -4.89
C VAL A 176 14.54 0.89 -4.52
N VAL A 177 14.98 -0.30 -4.95
CA VAL A 177 14.33 -1.57 -4.57
C VAL A 177 14.38 -1.75 -3.06
N TYR A 178 15.51 -1.48 -2.42
CA TYR A 178 15.67 -1.53 -0.97
C TYR A 178 14.68 -0.60 -0.26
N HIS A 179 14.62 0.69 -0.66
CA HIS A 179 13.69 1.67 -0.11
C HIS A 179 12.24 1.19 -0.14
N GLU A 180 11.79 0.67 -1.29
CA GLU A 180 10.42 0.18 -1.43
C GLU A 180 10.17 -1.11 -0.64
N CYS A 181 11.17 -1.99 -0.51
CA CYS A 181 11.08 -3.18 0.33
C CYS A 181 11.09 -2.85 1.83
N LEU A 182 11.71 -1.74 2.27
CA LEU A 182 11.60 -1.27 3.65
C LEU A 182 10.15 -0.91 4.02
N HIS A 183 9.34 -0.47 3.08
CA HIS A 183 7.90 -0.29 3.33
C HIS A 183 7.20 -1.64 3.59
N LEU A 184 7.61 -2.73 2.92
CA LEU A 184 7.09 -4.07 3.19
C LEU A 184 7.49 -4.55 4.58
N ARG A 185 8.75 -4.32 5.01
CA ARG A 185 9.24 -4.58 6.37
C ARG A 185 8.44 -3.80 7.41
N GLN A 186 8.18 -2.52 7.15
CA GLN A 186 7.39 -1.67 8.03
C GLN A 186 5.93 -2.15 8.13
N GLY A 187 5.39 -2.79 7.09
CA GLY A 187 4.04 -3.32 7.02
C GLY A 187 2.95 -2.25 6.88
N TYR A 188 1.70 -2.70 6.82
CA TYR A 188 0.54 -1.81 6.73
C TYR A 188 0.21 -1.17 8.08
N ARG A 189 0.44 0.15 8.20
CA ARG A 189 0.22 0.97 9.42
C ARG A 189 -0.45 2.30 9.04
N PRO A 190 -1.78 2.34 8.81
CA PRO A 190 -2.45 3.51 8.21
C PRO A 190 -2.38 4.78 9.06
N SER A 191 -2.28 4.66 10.38
CA SER A 191 -2.25 5.80 11.30
C SER A 191 -0.83 6.25 11.68
N HIS A 192 0.21 5.68 11.09
CA HIS A 192 1.60 5.99 11.40
C HIS A 192 2.29 6.77 10.28
N ARG A 193 3.33 7.50 10.67
CA ARG A 193 4.19 8.18 9.71
C ARG A 193 4.95 7.14 8.88
N VAL A 194 4.87 7.23 7.56
CA VAL A 194 5.46 6.26 6.63
C VAL A 194 6.99 6.21 6.77
N HIS A 195 7.68 7.38 6.74
CA HIS A 195 9.13 7.45 6.94
C HIS A 195 9.42 7.96 8.36
N ASP A 196 9.24 7.10 9.36
CA ASP A 196 9.58 7.37 10.76
C ASP A 196 11.10 7.29 11.03
N ALA A 197 11.51 7.37 12.29
CA ALA A 197 12.92 7.34 12.66
C ALA A 197 13.56 5.97 12.41
N GLU A 198 12.80 4.89 12.61
CA GLU A 198 13.23 3.52 12.39
C GLU A 198 13.45 3.26 10.90
N PHE A 199 12.47 3.64 10.05
CA PHE A 199 12.60 3.55 8.59
C PHE A 199 13.87 4.27 8.10
N ARG A 200 14.09 5.49 8.57
CA ARG A 200 15.30 6.26 8.19
C ARG A 200 16.60 5.63 8.68
N SER A 201 16.57 4.91 9.81
CA SER A 201 17.72 4.16 10.28
C SER A 201 18.06 3.02 9.34
N TRP A 202 17.05 2.24 8.92
CA TRP A 202 17.23 1.19 7.93
C TRP A 202 17.71 1.74 6.59
N GLU A 203 17.09 2.79 6.07
CA GLU A 203 17.46 3.42 4.80
C GLU A 203 18.93 3.86 4.78
N ARG A 204 19.43 4.42 5.89
CA ARG A 204 20.83 4.87 6.03
C ARG A 204 21.83 3.72 6.18
N SER A 205 21.41 2.52 6.47
CA SER A 205 22.28 1.36 6.50
C SER A 205 22.68 0.87 5.10
N PHE A 206 21.99 1.34 4.06
CA PHE A 206 22.38 1.02 2.69
C PHE A 206 23.74 1.65 2.33
N PRO A 207 24.74 0.85 1.88
CA PRO A 207 26.03 1.39 1.45
C PRO A 207 25.87 2.37 0.28
N GLY A 208 26.39 3.60 0.42
CA GLY A 208 26.28 4.60 -0.65
C GLY A 208 24.91 5.26 -0.79
N TRP A 209 24.02 5.18 0.21
CA TRP A 209 22.69 5.79 0.14
C TRP A 209 22.69 7.28 -0.28
N ARG A 210 23.69 8.08 0.17
CA ARG A 210 23.81 9.51 -0.19
C ARG A 210 24.16 9.72 -1.66
N GLU A 211 24.98 8.86 -2.21
CA GLU A 211 25.35 8.88 -3.62
C GLU A 211 24.13 8.54 -4.49
N SER A 212 23.43 7.45 -4.13
CA SER A 212 22.20 7.02 -4.78
C SER A 212 21.15 8.13 -4.79
N GLU A 213 20.87 8.77 -3.64
CA GLU A 213 19.96 9.92 -3.58
C GLU A 213 20.41 11.11 -4.45
N THR A 214 21.72 11.34 -4.54
CA THR A 214 22.24 12.44 -5.36
C THR A 214 22.01 12.18 -6.84
N ILE A 215 22.22 10.94 -7.29
CA ILE A 215 21.96 10.52 -8.67
C ILE A 215 20.46 10.63 -8.98
N LEU A 216 19.60 10.08 -8.11
CA LEU A 216 18.15 10.13 -8.28
C LEU A 216 17.59 11.56 -8.30
N ARG A 217 18.15 12.46 -7.50
CA ARG A 217 17.76 13.87 -7.49
C ARG A 217 18.14 14.58 -8.80
N LYS A 218 19.29 14.26 -9.38
CA LYS A 218 19.69 14.78 -10.70
C LYS A 218 18.74 14.30 -11.80
N LEU A 219 18.33 13.02 -11.77
CA LEU A 219 17.35 12.48 -12.71
C LEU A 219 16.01 13.21 -12.64
N GLY A 220 15.56 13.59 -11.44
CA GLY A 220 14.32 14.33 -11.23
C GLY A 220 14.34 15.80 -11.67
N SER A 221 15.53 16.36 -11.96
CA SER A 221 15.73 17.74 -12.39
C SER A 221 15.97 17.90 -13.90
N MET A 222 16.10 16.80 -14.61
CA MET A 222 16.17 16.74 -16.08
C MET A 222 14.77 16.64 -16.69
#